data_17714e25a34995c3a8b9e4430b558ec5
#
_entry.id   17714e25a34995c3a8b9e4430b558ec5
#
_cell.length_a   1.000
_cell.length_b   1.000
_cell.length_c   1.000
_cell.angle_alpha   90.00
_cell.angle_beta   90.00
_cell.angle_gamma   90.00
#
_symmetry.space_group_name_H-M   'P 1'
#
loop_
_entity.id
_entity.type
_entity.pdbx_description
1 polymer ?
#
loop_
_entity_poly.entity_id
_entity_poly.type
_entity_poly.pdbx_seq_one_letter_code
_entity_poly.pdbx_strand_id
1 'polypeptide(L)'
;IGNTGDRVFTGECVVALMNAKGERREIVSSQPMKLDKFAVNRYYISPTFSLQFTLDAEPGDYLAILAKEEGSSEYIELYDRNFERKRLPATGYEPLTFELNTKMGKGVTFKQASGGYNLPSDFYKNKPVLGSCYYYYLTKDEGISKFFAIMNGKLVDNVSTERINYFVGVKPVYDLEVRTYREYQEQELVVNLPGAGQLKEKLDNEDPDYVVYRNIKVNGNIDKRDFDELASYYFKSIDLSGAKVVAYEDSRADMVPKYAFEGNAYLEYFKMPAGVKELGSNAFSATKLKEIDLPETIEEFGLNTFNYCLKLTDVYMRHKAAPGWISWCVFASKSTSLYRTLHLYEGCKARYNAYPYTKNWIKYFDNVVEDLETTGIHSVTLDKKTGNAAIYDLNGRRITEAMKKGVYIKNGKKISAK
;
A
#
# COMPACT_ATOMS: atom_id res chain seq x y z
N ILE A 1 14.74 -2.74 21.99
CA ILE A 1 15.98 -1.97 21.76
C ILE A 1 16.20 -1.90 20.27
N GLY A 2 16.44 -0.69 19.72
CA GLY A 2 16.68 -0.47 18.32
C GLY A 2 18.02 0.25 18.10
N ASN A 3 18.67 -0.02 16.97
CA ASN A 3 19.87 0.69 16.54
C ASN A 3 19.49 1.73 15.49
N THR A 4 19.57 3.01 15.82
CA THR A 4 19.35 4.12 14.89
C THR A 4 20.65 4.61 14.24
N GLY A 5 21.79 3.98 14.59
CA GLY A 5 23.11 4.32 14.11
C GLY A 5 23.42 3.71 12.73
N ASP A 6 24.42 4.28 12.07
CA ASP A 6 24.92 3.84 10.76
C ASP A 6 25.91 2.69 10.83
N ARG A 7 26.25 2.24 12.04
CA ARG A 7 27.12 1.10 12.27
C ARG A 7 26.40 -0.02 13.02
N VAL A 8 26.86 -1.24 12.82
CA VAL A 8 26.39 -2.39 13.60
C VAL A 8 26.81 -2.22 15.05
N PHE A 9 25.87 -2.39 15.96
CA PHE A 9 26.20 -2.52 17.38
C PHE A 9 26.45 -3.98 17.69
N THR A 10 27.58 -4.29 18.31
CA THR A 10 27.89 -5.60 18.88
C THR A 10 28.26 -5.41 20.33
N GLY A 11 27.67 -6.19 21.23
CA GLY A 11 27.91 -6.07 22.65
C GLY A 11 26.94 -6.87 23.49
N GLU A 12 26.54 -6.33 24.61
CA GLU A 12 25.65 -6.95 25.57
C GLU A 12 24.50 -6.02 25.96
N CYS A 13 23.30 -6.60 26.10
CA CYS A 13 22.20 -5.99 26.83
C CYS A 13 22.20 -6.51 28.25
N VAL A 14 22.26 -5.62 29.20
CA VAL A 14 22.48 -5.94 30.63
C VAL A 14 21.31 -5.42 31.45
N VAL A 15 20.79 -6.27 32.34
CA VAL A 15 19.88 -5.84 33.42
C VAL A 15 20.70 -5.73 34.67
N ALA A 16 20.71 -4.58 35.30
CA ALA A 16 21.49 -4.30 36.49
C ALA A 16 20.61 -3.73 37.61
N LEU A 17 20.95 -4.07 38.86
CA LEU A 17 20.42 -3.44 40.05
C LEU A 17 21.24 -2.18 40.33
N MET A 18 20.56 -1.05 40.39
CA MET A 18 21.13 0.27 40.68
C MET A 18 20.67 0.73 42.05
N ASN A 19 21.55 1.39 42.79
CA ASN A 19 21.16 2.02 44.04
C ASN A 19 20.45 3.35 43.84
N ALA A 20 19.91 3.97 44.87
CA ALA A 20 19.22 5.23 44.85
C ALA A 20 20.07 6.39 44.29
N LYS A 21 21.39 6.28 44.27
CA LYS A 21 22.34 7.26 43.72
C LYS A 21 22.63 7.04 42.24
N GLY A 22 22.14 5.93 41.65
CA GLY A 22 22.41 5.59 40.26
C GLY A 22 23.74 4.80 40.09
N GLU A 23 24.30 4.27 41.16
CA GLU A 23 25.48 3.42 41.09
C GLU A 23 25.05 1.96 40.96
N ARG A 24 25.76 1.22 40.06
CA ARG A 24 25.46 -0.20 39.83
C ARG A 24 25.90 -1.06 41.00
N ARG A 25 24.97 -1.77 41.60
CA ARG A 25 25.23 -2.73 42.68
C ARG A 25 25.63 -4.11 42.12
N GLU A 26 24.83 -4.62 41.22
CA GLU A 26 25.08 -5.93 40.61
C GLU A 26 24.54 -6.03 39.18
N ILE A 27 25.09 -6.96 38.42
CA ILE A 27 24.53 -7.38 37.14
C ILE A 27 23.61 -8.56 37.37
N VAL A 28 22.33 -8.36 37.12
CA VAL A 28 21.30 -9.38 37.31
C VAL A 28 21.30 -10.37 36.15
N SER A 29 21.49 -9.88 34.95
CA SER A 29 21.59 -10.67 33.74
C SER A 29 22.31 -9.92 32.65
N SER A 30 22.99 -10.68 31.78
CA SER A 30 23.60 -10.17 30.57
C SER A 30 23.29 -11.10 29.41
N GLN A 31 22.98 -10.53 28.26
CA GLN A 31 22.70 -11.26 27.05
C GLN A 31 23.48 -10.61 25.88
N PRO A 32 24.18 -11.42 25.05
CA PRO A 32 24.84 -10.89 23.87
C PRO A 32 23.80 -10.24 22.94
N MET A 33 24.16 -9.11 22.36
CA MET A 33 23.30 -8.35 21.49
C MET A 33 24.06 -7.90 20.25
N LYS A 34 23.48 -8.19 19.10
CA LYS A 34 23.93 -7.64 17.82
C LYS A 34 22.75 -6.98 17.13
N LEU A 35 22.89 -5.70 16.82
CA LEU A 35 21.86 -4.92 16.14
C LEU A 35 22.45 -4.35 14.85
N ASP A 36 21.85 -4.68 13.72
CA ASP A 36 22.25 -4.11 12.44
C ASP A 36 22.05 -2.59 12.43
N LYS A 37 22.78 -1.92 11.56
CA LYS A 37 22.57 -0.49 11.32
C LYS A 37 21.14 -0.24 10.88
N PHE A 38 20.55 0.88 11.32
CA PHE A 38 19.16 1.25 11.05
C PHE A 38 18.11 0.18 11.41
N ALA A 39 18.45 -0.72 12.32
CA ALA A 39 17.56 -1.77 12.82
C ALA A 39 16.51 -1.16 13.77
N VAL A 40 15.63 -0.33 13.25
CA VAL A 40 14.48 0.19 13.96
C VAL A 40 13.27 -0.62 13.54
N ASN A 41 12.94 -1.63 14.32
CA ASN A 41 11.77 -2.44 14.04
C ASN A 41 10.60 -2.01 14.92
N ARG A 42 9.48 -1.68 14.29
CA ARG A 42 8.27 -1.22 14.95
C ARG A 42 7.57 -2.30 15.76
N TYR A 43 7.79 -3.56 15.41
CA TYR A 43 7.04 -4.72 15.92
C TYR A 43 7.90 -5.73 16.67
N TYR A 44 9.22 -5.62 16.64
CA TYR A 44 10.10 -6.58 17.26
C TYR A 44 11.09 -5.87 18.15
N ILE A 45 10.88 -6.02 19.44
CA ILE A 45 11.91 -5.80 20.41
C ILE A 45 12.69 -7.12 20.46
N SER A 46 13.84 -7.14 19.83
CA SER A 46 14.71 -8.30 19.89
C SER A 46 16.03 -7.88 20.52
N PRO A 47 16.57 -8.67 21.43
CA PRO A 47 16.04 -9.92 21.96
C PRO A 47 14.93 -9.71 22.99
N THR A 48 13.93 -10.60 22.97
CA THR A 48 12.97 -10.73 24.07
C THR A 48 13.44 -11.87 24.96
N PHE A 49 13.65 -11.61 26.23
CA PHE A 49 13.96 -12.63 27.20
C PHE A 49 13.18 -12.41 28.48
N SER A 50 12.79 -13.50 29.11
CA SER A 50 12.16 -13.50 30.43
C SER A 50 13.17 -13.93 31.46
N LEU A 51 13.27 -13.18 32.53
CA LEU A 51 14.19 -13.45 33.63
C LEU A 51 13.38 -13.69 34.90
N GLN A 52 13.77 -14.74 35.63
CA GLN A 52 13.34 -14.93 36.99
C GLN A 52 14.60 -14.85 37.88
N PHE A 53 14.60 -13.93 38.82
CA PHE A 53 15.73 -13.74 39.74
C PHE A 53 15.23 -13.25 41.11
N THR A 54 16.01 -13.51 42.12
CA THR A 54 15.81 -12.95 43.44
C THR A 54 16.81 -11.82 43.62
N LEU A 55 16.34 -10.65 44.06
CA LEU A 55 17.17 -9.48 44.29
C LEU A 55 17.29 -9.23 45.77
N ASP A 56 18.51 -8.93 46.22
CA ASP A 56 18.77 -8.34 47.53
C ASP A 56 18.72 -6.79 47.41
N ALA A 57 17.50 -6.27 47.26
CA ALA A 57 17.25 -4.87 46.98
C ALA A 57 16.96 -4.08 48.27
N GLU A 58 17.54 -2.90 48.38
CA GLU A 58 17.30 -1.93 49.43
C GLU A 58 16.28 -0.88 49.04
N PRO A 59 15.64 -0.16 49.98
CA PRO A 59 14.75 0.93 49.65
C PRO A 59 15.39 2.00 48.75
N GLY A 60 14.79 2.25 47.60
CA GLY A 60 15.29 3.22 46.59
C GLY A 60 16.14 2.59 45.50
N ASP A 61 16.45 1.30 45.59
CA ASP A 61 17.06 0.59 44.47
C ASP A 61 16.09 0.44 43.29
N TYR A 62 16.64 0.33 42.09
CA TYR A 62 15.85 0.16 40.87
C TYR A 62 16.59 -0.71 39.85
N LEU A 63 15.84 -1.31 38.95
CA LEU A 63 16.39 -2.05 37.81
C LEU A 63 16.63 -1.10 36.64
N ALA A 64 17.82 -1.17 36.06
CA ALA A 64 18.17 -0.46 34.84
C ALA A 64 18.47 -1.45 33.70
N ILE A 65 18.17 -1.03 32.48
CA ILE A 65 18.61 -1.71 31.26
C ILE A 65 19.79 -0.94 30.71
N LEU A 66 20.92 -1.62 30.62
CA LEU A 66 22.18 -1.06 30.15
C LEU A 66 22.60 -1.73 28.86
N ALA A 67 23.41 -1.03 28.07
CA ALA A 67 24.16 -1.60 26.96
C ALA A 67 25.64 -1.49 27.23
N LYS A 68 26.41 -2.51 26.84
CA LYS A 68 27.86 -2.49 26.85
C LYS A 68 28.36 -2.91 25.48
N GLU A 69 29.12 -2.03 24.83
CA GLU A 69 29.70 -2.34 23.53
C GLU A 69 30.88 -3.30 23.68
N GLU A 70 31.06 -4.20 22.72
CA GLU A 70 32.18 -5.13 22.68
C GLU A 70 33.51 -4.35 22.71
N GLY A 71 34.39 -4.74 23.62
CA GLY A 71 35.67 -4.03 23.84
C GLY A 71 35.61 -2.80 24.74
N SER A 72 34.43 -2.36 25.17
CA SER A 72 34.24 -1.25 26.09
C SER A 72 34.19 -1.75 27.52
N SER A 73 34.73 -0.96 28.45
CA SER A 73 34.55 -1.16 29.91
C SER A 73 33.32 -0.43 30.46
N GLU A 74 32.72 0.45 29.65
CA GLU A 74 31.62 1.33 30.07
C GLU A 74 30.27 0.70 29.81
N TYR A 75 29.36 0.90 30.74
CA TYR A 75 27.94 0.57 30.62
C TYR A 75 27.13 1.83 30.45
N ILE A 76 26.22 1.78 29.53
CA ILE A 76 25.38 2.91 29.14
C ILE A 76 23.94 2.58 29.48
N GLU A 77 23.33 3.41 30.30
CA GLU A 77 21.96 3.21 30.74
C GLU A 77 20.98 3.53 29.62
N LEU A 78 20.19 2.54 29.18
CA LEU A 78 19.15 2.69 28.15
C LEU A 78 17.79 3.03 28.74
N TYR A 79 17.50 2.56 29.97
CA TYR A 79 16.29 2.86 30.72
C TYR A 79 16.64 3.13 32.17
N ASP A 80 16.15 4.24 32.69
CA ASP A 80 16.32 4.63 34.08
C ASP A 80 15.14 4.18 34.97
N ARG A 81 15.19 4.57 36.27
CA ARG A 81 14.17 4.28 37.26
C ARG A 81 12.77 4.78 36.95
N ASN A 82 12.64 5.76 36.02
CA ASN A 82 11.36 6.30 35.58
C ASN A 82 10.88 5.61 34.29
N PHE A 83 11.58 4.59 33.82
CA PHE A 83 11.37 3.96 32.51
C PHE A 83 11.45 4.95 31.34
N GLU A 84 12.19 6.03 31.52
CA GLU A 84 12.49 6.94 30.45
C GLU A 84 13.57 6.37 29.54
N ARG A 85 13.31 6.40 28.25
CA ARG A 85 14.29 5.96 27.27
C ARG A 85 15.48 6.89 27.28
N LYS A 86 16.64 6.36 27.55
CA LYS A 86 17.90 7.07 27.35
C LYS A 86 18.55 6.64 26.05
N ARG A 87 19.30 7.55 25.48
CA ARG A 87 20.11 7.31 24.30
C ARG A 87 21.56 7.17 24.71
N LEU A 88 22.30 6.41 23.90
CA LEU A 88 23.74 6.38 24.03
C LEU A 88 24.31 7.81 23.91
N PRO A 89 25.30 8.17 24.77
CA PRO A 89 25.92 9.48 24.66
C PRO A 89 26.60 9.69 23.32
N ALA A 90 26.72 10.96 22.94
CA ALA A 90 27.07 11.43 21.61
C ALA A 90 28.46 11.02 21.09
N THR A 91 29.38 10.57 21.92
CA THR A 91 30.71 10.14 21.48
C THR A 91 30.68 8.74 20.86
N GLY A 92 30.42 8.70 19.56
CA GLY A 92 30.39 7.48 18.76
C GLY A 92 29.01 6.91 18.44
N TYR A 93 27.93 7.47 19.02
CA TYR A 93 26.54 7.09 18.77
C TYR A 93 25.65 8.34 18.67
N GLU A 94 26.05 9.31 17.91
CA GLU A 94 25.16 10.42 17.63
C GLU A 94 23.88 9.90 16.98
N PRO A 95 22.71 10.36 17.41
CA PRO A 95 21.47 9.99 16.76
C PRO A 95 21.56 10.37 15.30
N LEU A 96 21.43 9.39 14.43
CA LEU A 96 21.38 9.68 13.01
C LEU A 96 20.14 10.49 12.72
N THR A 97 20.35 11.53 11.99
CA THR A 97 19.27 12.32 11.42
C THR A 97 18.94 11.77 10.05
N PHE A 98 17.69 11.97 9.64
CA PHE A 98 17.31 11.74 8.25
C PHE A 98 17.11 13.09 7.53
N GLU A 99 17.28 13.04 6.23
CA GLU A 99 16.95 14.15 5.36
C GLU A 99 15.51 14.01 4.89
N LEU A 100 14.75 15.10 4.93
CA LEU A 100 13.41 15.17 4.37
C LEU A 100 13.42 16.19 3.23
N ASN A 101 13.45 15.69 2.01
CA ASN A 101 13.26 16.50 0.82
C ASN A 101 11.76 16.78 0.65
N THR A 102 11.39 18.02 0.44
CA THR A 102 9.99 18.39 0.30
C THR A 102 9.73 19.06 -1.05
N LYS A 103 8.70 18.58 -1.76
CA LYS A 103 8.15 19.23 -2.95
C LYS A 103 6.69 19.57 -2.67
N MET A 104 6.41 20.85 -2.52
CA MET A 104 5.06 21.33 -2.16
C MET A 104 4.29 21.76 -3.40
N GLY A 105 3.05 21.31 -3.48
CA GLY A 105 2.09 21.80 -4.46
C GLY A 105 1.79 23.29 -4.25
N LYS A 106 1.35 23.94 -5.31
CA LYS A 106 1.03 25.37 -5.27
C LYS A 106 -0.02 25.68 -4.20
N GLY A 107 0.29 26.65 -3.34
CA GLY A 107 -0.61 27.07 -2.26
C GLY A 107 -0.58 26.18 -1.03
N VAL A 108 0.40 25.28 -0.89
CA VAL A 108 0.64 24.52 0.34
C VAL A 108 1.99 24.88 0.94
N THR A 109 1.97 25.14 2.23
CA THR A 109 3.18 25.39 3.01
C THR A 109 3.41 24.25 4.00
N PHE A 110 4.63 23.77 4.03
CA PHE A 110 5.07 22.73 4.95
C PHE A 110 5.59 23.36 6.24
N LYS A 111 5.10 22.86 7.37
CA LYS A 111 5.63 23.16 8.69
C LYS A 111 6.01 21.87 9.38
N GLN A 112 7.29 21.71 9.67
CA GLN A 112 7.72 20.61 10.49
C GLN A 112 7.17 20.77 11.90
N ALA A 113 6.42 19.78 12.37
CA ALA A 113 6.02 19.71 13.76
C ALA A 113 6.85 18.63 14.46
N SER A 114 7.45 19.00 15.56
CA SER A 114 8.02 18.04 16.49
C SER A 114 6.88 17.32 17.22
N GLY A 115 6.89 16.02 17.22
CA GLY A 115 5.89 15.21 17.87
C GLY A 115 6.43 13.82 18.08
N GLY A 116 7.62 13.69 18.61
CA GLY A 116 8.12 12.41 19.07
C GLY A 116 7.55 12.11 20.45
N TYR A 117 7.03 10.92 20.66
CA TYR A 117 6.78 10.46 22.00
C TYR A 117 8.08 10.56 22.81
N ASN A 118 8.09 11.37 23.86
CA ASN A 118 9.09 11.41 24.92
C ASN A 118 10.52 11.78 24.55
N LEU A 119 10.75 12.71 23.65
CA LEU A 119 12.07 13.25 23.42
C LEU A 119 12.15 14.72 23.88
N PRO A 120 13.22 15.14 24.57
CA PRO A 120 13.37 16.52 24.98
C PRO A 120 13.25 17.47 23.81
N SER A 121 12.46 18.52 23.98
CA SER A 121 12.14 19.51 22.93
C SER A 121 13.38 20.17 22.30
N ASP A 122 14.48 20.15 23.00
CA ASP A 122 15.73 20.79 22.59
C ASP A 122 16.55 19.96 21.60
N PHE A 123 16.32 18.67 21.54
CA PHE A 123 17.05 17.73 20.72
C PHE A 123 16.72 17.84 19.22
N TYR A 124 15.56 18.39 18.88
CA TYR A 124 14.99 18.34 17.52
C TYR A 124 14.90 19.66 16.80
N LYS A 125 15.46 20.72 17.39
CA LYS A 125 15.26 22.08 16.84
C LYS A 125 15.62 22.23 15.37
N ASN A 126 16.45 21.37 14.80
CA ASN A 126 16.92 21.57 13.42
C ASN A 126 17.08 20.29 12.56
N LYS A 127 16.97 19.09 13.08
CA LYS A 127 17.13 17.85 12.27
C LYS A 127 16.28 16.71 12.79
N PRO A 128 15.44 16.10 11.93
CA PRO A 128 14.65 14.93 12.33
C PRO A 128 15.57 13.72 12.56
N VAL A 129 15.26 12.94 13.59
CA VAL A 129 16.08 11.81 14.06
C VAL A 129 15.48 10.48 13.61
N LEU A 130 16.33 9.61 13.09
CA LEU A 130 15.94 8.26 12.71
C LEU A 130 15.32 7.49 13.88
N GLY A 131 14.31 6.68 13.58
CA GLY A 131 13.59 5.87 14.58
C GLY A 131 12.58 6.63 15.42
N SER A 132 12.38 7.91 15.17
CA SER A 132 11.41 8.74 15.87
C SER A 132 10.13 8.92 15.06
N CYS A 133 9.03 9.16 15.78
CA CYS A 133 7.72 9.44 15.16
C CYS A 133 7.52 10.95 15.02
N TYR A 134 7.00 11.36 13.89
CA TYR A 134 6.76 12.77 13.60
C TYR A 134 5.33 13.00 13.14
N TYR A 135 4.84 14.20 13.43
CA TYR A 135 3.67 14.78 12.80
C TYR A 135 4.14 15.96 11.94
N TYR A 136 3.77 15.96 10.68
CA TYR A 136 4.04 17.08 9.80
C TYR A 136 2.77 17.85 9.54
N TYR A 137 2.81 19.16 9.78
CA TYR A 137 1.69 20.05 9.52
C TYR A 137 1.88 20.72 8.17
N LEU A 138 0.77 20.81 7.45
CA LEU A 138 0.66 21.50 6.18
C LEU A 138 -0.37 22.62 6.35
N THR A 139 -0.08 23.78 5.79
CA THR A 139 -1.09 24.85 5.68
C THR A 139 -1.40 25.05 4.22
N LYS A 140 -2.65 25.31 3.87
CA LYS A 140 -3.12 25.54 2.52
C LYS A 140 -3.77 26.89 2.37
N ASP A 141 -3.61 27.50 1.19
CA ASP A 141 -4.23 28.77 0.84
C ASP A 141 -5.74 28.61 0.67
N GLU A 142 -6.46 29.72 0.82
CA GLU A 142 -7.88 29.80 0.50
C GLU A 142 -8.12 29.43 -0.97
N GLY A 143 -9.08 28.57 -1.23
CA GLY A 143 -9.39 28.06 -2.58
C GLY A 143 -8.73 26.74 -2.94
N ILE A 144 -7.80 26.21 -2.13
CA ILE A 144 -7.31 24.83 -2.28
C ILE A 144 -8.30 23.88 -1.60
N SER A 145 -9.00 23.08 -2.39
CA SER A 145 -10.03 22.18 -1.86
C SER A 145 -9.41 20.99 -1.10
N LYS A 146 -8.41 20.36 -1.68
CA LYS A 146 -7.71 19.21 -1.10
C LYS A 146 -6.24 19.19 -1.49
N PHE A 147 -5.46 18.46 -0.71
CA PHE A 147 -4.13 18.04 -1.05
C PHE A 147 -3.94 16.56 -0.69
N PHE A 148 -2.91 15.94 -1.22
CA PHE A 148 -2.47 14.61 -0.83
C PHE A 148 -0.96 14.55 -0.78
N ALA A 149 -0.47 13.61 0.01
CA ALA A 149 0.95 13.43 0.23
C ALA A 149 1.43 12.11 -0.37
N ILE A 150 2.59 12.16 -0.99
CA ILE A 150 3.31 11.01 -1.52
C ILE A 150 4.64 10.97 -0.80
N MET A 151 4.95 9.86 -0.14
CA MET A 151 6.21 9.69 0.56
C MET A 151 7.00 8.55 -0.07
N ASN A 152 8.19 8.85 -0.55
CA ASN A 152 9.04 7.91 -1.30
C ASN A 152 8.26 7.21 -2.44
N GLY A 153 7.52 7.98 -3.22
CA GLY A 153 6.72 7.47 -4.34
C GLY A 153 5.45 6.70 -3.95
N LYS A 154 5.08 6.66 -2.66
CA LYS A 154 3.86 6.00 -2.21
C LYS A 154 2.88 6.97 -1.57
N LEU A 155 1.60 6.78 -1.90
CA LEU A 155 0.53 7.58 -1.33
C LEU A 155 0.46 7.39 0.19
N VAL A 156 0.29 8.50 0.92
CA VAL A 156 0.14 8.49 2.37
C VAL A 156 -1.34 8.51 2.73
N ASP A 157 -1.85 7.38 3.25
CA ASP A 157 -3.29 7.20 3.53
C ASP A 157 -3.79 7.93 4.79
N ASN A 158 -2.88 8.35 5.66
CA ASN A 158 -3.23 8.92 6.95
C ASN A 158 -3.09 10.45 7.00
N VAL A 159 -3.29 11.12 5.88
CA VAL A 159 -3.33 12.58 5.80
C VAL A 159 -4.68 13.07 6.29
N SER A 160 -4.70 13.85 7.36
CA SER A 160 -5.85 14.66 7.74
C SER A 160 -5.80 16.00 7.02
N THR A 161 -6.86 16.83 7.19
CA THR A 161 -7.08 18.07 6.43
C THR A 161 -5.87 19.02 6.35
N GLU A 162 -4.96 18.95 7.32
CA GLU A 162 -3.77 19.82 7.40
C GLU A 162 -2.57 19.13 8.05
N ARG A 163 -2.60 17.82 8.17
CA ARG A 163 -1.57 17.07 8.89
C ARG A 163 -1.34 15.70 8.31
N ILE A 164 -0.07 15.34 8.13
CA ILE A 164 0.34 13.95 7.95
C ILE A 164 0.42 13.33 9.34
N ASN A 165 -0.50 12.40 9.63
CA ASN A 165 -0.58 11.75 10.91
C ASN A 165 0.42 10.60 10.97
N TYR A 166 1.26 10.62 11.96
CA TYR A 166 2.14 9.53 12.33
C TYR A 166 3.07 9.03 11.22
N PHE A 167 4.25 9.58 11.23
CA PHE A 167 5.36 9.18 10.38
C PHE A 167 6.55 8.71 11.24
N VAL A 168 7.16 7.59 10.89
CA VAL A 168 8.37 7.09 11.56
C VAL A 168 9.54 7.15 10.60
N GLY A 169 10.52 7.96 10.90
CA GLY A 169 11.76 8.04 10.13
C GLY A 169 12.64 6.82 10.38
N VAL A 170 12.66 5.86 9.45
CA VAL A 170 13.49 4.64 9.52
C VAL A 170 14.53 4.56 8.42
N LYS A 171 14.53 5.52 7.49
CA LYS A 171 15.47 5.63 6.38
C LYS A 171 16.27 6.93 6.48
N PRO A 172 17.48 6.97 5.93
CA PRO A 172 18.32 8.16 5.99
C PRO A 172 17.80 9.32 5.13
N VAL A 173 17.00 9.05 4.12
CA VAL A 173 16.42 10.05 3.22
C VAL A 173 14.97 9.74 2.97
N TYR A 174 14.14 10.77 2.98
CA TYR A 174 12.74 10.72 2.59
C TYR A 174 12.42 11.84 1.61
N ASP A 175 11.64 11.50 0.61
CA ASP A 175 11.07 12.46 -0.32
C ASP A 175 9.57 12.59 -0.03
N LEU A 176 9.14 13.77 0.39
CA LEU A 176 7.75 14.12 0.60
C LEU A 176 7.28 15.04 -0.51
N GLU A 177 6.42 14.54 -1.37
CA GLU A 177 5.73 15.33 -2.37
C GLU A 177 4.30 15.58 -1.92
N VAL A 178 3.87 16.85 -1.93
CA VAL A 178 2.49 17.22 -1.67
C VAL A 178 1.91 17.81 -2.94
N ARG A 179 0.84 17.22 -3.43
CA ARG A 179 0.12 17.67 -4.61
C ARG A 179 -1.21 18.28 -4.20
N THR A 180 -1.55 19.39 -4.83
CA THR A 180 -2.84 20.06 -4.64
C THR A 180 -3.68 19.91 -5.89
N TYR A 181 -4.99 19.88 -5.71
CA TYR A 181 -5.91 19.92 -6.85
C TYR A 181 -7.03 20.92 -6.60
N ARG A 182 -7.37 21.61 -7.68
CA ARG A 182 -8.42 22.63 -7.69
C ARG A 182 -9.76 22.05 -8.05
N GLU A 183 -9.78 21.13 -9.01
CA GLU A 183 -10.98 20.47 -9.48
C GLU A 183 -10.71 18.99 -9.80
N TYR A 184 -11.73 18.19 -9.65
CA TYR A 184 -11.72 16.79 -9.99
C TYR A 184 -12.00 16.65 -11.49
N GLN A 185 -11.05 16.11 -12.24
CA GLN A 185 -11.29 15.79 -13.64
C GLN A 185 -11.91 14.39 -13.72
N GLU A 186 -13.16 14.33 -14.22
CA GLU A 186 -13.85 13.06 -14.50
C GLU A 186 -13.38 12.43 -15.83
N GLN A 187 -12.61 13.17 -16.63
CA GLN A 187 -12.05 12.67 -17.86
C GLN A 187 -10.99 11.61 -17.61
N GLU A 188 -10.86 10.67 -18.53
CA GLU A 188 -9.80 9.68 -18.53
C GLU A 188 -8.52 10.29 -19.11
N LEU A 189 -7.45 10.26 -18.33
CA LEU A 189 -6.11 10.59 -18.84
C LEU A 189 -5.56 9.38 -19.60
N VAL A 190 -5.29 9.54 -20.88
CA VAL A 190 -4.69 8.48 -21.71
C VAL A 190 -3.20 8.75 -21.87
N VAL A 191 -2.37 7.84 -21.34
CA VAL A 191 -0.92 7.92 -21.43
C VAL A 191 -0.38 6.80 -22.31
N ASN A 192 0.41 7.16 -23.32
CA ASN A 192 1.11 6.22 -24.19
C ASN A 192 2.60 6.26 -23.83
N LEU A 193 3.11 5.16 -23.26
CA LEU A 193 4.48 5.06 -22.83
C LEU A 193 5.37 4.57 -23.97
N PRO A 194 6.46 5.28 -24.29
CA PRO A 194 7.45 4.84 -25.26
C PRO A 194 8.31 3.67 -24.73
N GLY A 195 8.42 3.53 -23.40
CA GLY A 195 9.14 2.48 -22.72
C GLY A 195 8.69 2.32 -21.27
N ALA A 196 9.06 1.21 -20.66
CA ALA A 196 8.74 0.93 -19.26
C ALA A 196 9.53 1.85 -18.29
N GLY A 197 8.90 2.18 -17.16
CA GLY A 197 9.47 3.03 -16.11
C GLY A 197 9.43 4.53 -16.42
N GLN A 198 8.66 4.95 -17.42
CA GLN A 198 8.59 6.35 -17.85
C GLN A 198 7.28 7.05 -17.47
N LEU A 199 6.41 6.38 -16.74
CA LEU A 199 5.11 6.96 -16.37
C LEU A 199 5.26 8.22 -15.53
N LYS A 200 6.19 8.22 -14.58
CA LYS A 200 6.46 9.39 -13.72
C LYS A 200 6.78 10.63 -14.56
N GLU A 201 7.73 10.51 -15.47
CA GLU A 201 8.12 11.62 -16.35
C GLU A 201 6.94 12.13 -17.18
N LYS A 202 6.12 11.19 -17.69
CA LYS A 202 4.93 11.56 -18.46
C LYS A 202 3.89 12.28 -17.62
N LEU A 203 3.61 11.80 -16.43
CA LEU A 203 2.64 12.44 -15.53
C LEU A 203 3.12 13.82 -15.06
N ASP A 204 4.39 13.96 -14.72
CA ASP A 204 4.98 15.23 -14.31
C ASP A 204 4.90 16.29 -15.44
N ASN A 205 4.97 15.86 -16.71
CA ASN A 205 4.85 16.75 -17.86
C ASN A 205 3.39 17.10 -18.19
N GLU A 206 2.47 16.15 -18.01
CA GLU A 206 1.03 16.35 -18.34
C GLU A 206 0.28 17.11 -17.25
N ASP A 207 0.78 17.07 -16.00
CA ASP A 207 0.12 17.69 -14.84
C ASP A 207 1.06 18.62 -14.05
N PRO A 208 1.64 19.66 -14.68
CA PRO A 208 2.57 20.56 -14.02
C PRO A 208 1.93 21.38 -12.90
N ASP A 209 0.61 21.53 -12.90
CA ASP A 209 -0.18 22.24 -11.88
C ASP A 209 -0.85 21.30 -10.84
N TYR A 210 -0.52 20.00 -10.87
CA TYR A 210 -1.12 18.99 -9.99
C TYR A 210 -2.65 18.92 -10.10
N VAL A 211 -3.17 18.98 -11.33
CA VAL A 211 -4.56 18.65 -11.61
C VAL A 211 -4.72 17.14 -11.52
N VAL A 212 -5.59 16.66 -10.65
CA VAL A 212 -5.73 15.21 -10.43
C VAL A 212 -6.81 14.64 -11.34
N TYR A 213 -6.40 13.69 -12.17
CA TYR A 213 -7.33 12.86 -12.92
C TYR A 213 -7.83 11.72 -12.04
N ARG A 214 -9.13 11.40 -12.13
CA ARG A 214 -9.69 10.24 -11.43
C ARG A 214 -9.48 8.94 -12.17
N ASN A 215 -9.38 9.00 -13.47
CA ASN A 215 -9.31 7.84 -14.34
C ASN A 215 -8.07 7.94 -15.21
N ILE A 216 -7.32 6.88 -15.31
CA ILE A 216 -6.14 6.80 -16.17
C ILE A 216 -6.19 5.53 -17.01
N LYS A 217 -5.78 5.67 -18.27
CA LYS A 217 -5.48 4.57 -19.18
C LYS A 217 -4.03 4.63 -19.59
N VAL A 218 -3.29 3.55 -19.40
CA VAL A 218 -1.88 3.46 -19.80
C VAL A 218 -1.73 2.41 -20.88
N ASN A 219 -1.04 2.78 -21.95
CA ASN A 219 -0.71 1.92 -23.07
C ASN A 219 0.81 1.81 -23.21
N GLY A 220 1.29 0.68 -23.75
CA GLY A 220 2.71 0.43 -24.00
C GLY A 220 3.32 -0.53 -22.98
N ASN A 221 4.65 -0.58 -22.94
CA ASN A 221 5.34 -1.42 -21.96
C ASN A 221 5.40 -0.71 -20.60
N ILE A 222 5.11 -1.45 -19.54
CA ILE A 222 5.17 -0.98 -18.16
C ILE A 222 5.96 -1.97 -17.30
N ASP A 223 6.53 -1.49 -16.22
CA ASP A 223 7.20 -2.34 -15.24
C ASP A 223 6.86 -1.91 -13.80
N LYS A 224 7.54 -2.51 -12.82
CA LYS A 224 7.29 -2.23 -11.40
C LYS A 224 7.32 -0.74 -11.05
N ARG A 225 8.19 0.05 -11.68
CA ARG A 225 8.30 1.50 -11.42
C ARG A 225 7.04 2.26 -11.83
N ASP A 226 6.40 1.84 -12.93
CA ASP A 226 5.14 2.43 -13.38
C ASP A 226 3.98 2.05 -12.47
N PHE A 227 3.98 0.82 -11.91
CA PHE A 227 3.01 0.43 -10.89
C PHE A 227 3.19 1.23 -9.60
N ASP A 228 4.44 1.43 -9.15
CA ASP A 228 4.73 2.24 -7.97
C ASP A 228 4.25 3.69 -8.18
N GLU A 229 4.41 4.23 -9.39
CA GLU A 229 3.90 5.57 -9.73
C GLU A 229 2.37 5.61 -9.76
N LEU A 230 1.70 4.65 -10.42
CA LEU A 230 0.23 4.55 -10.41
C LEU A 230 -0.34 4.49 -8.99
N ALA A 231 0.32 3.77 -8.10
CA ALA A 231 -0.09 3.64 -6.71
C ALA A 231 0.07 4.94 -5.91
N SER A 232 0.91 5.86 -6.39
CA SER A 232 1.17 7.15 -5.72
C SER A 232 0.09 8.21 -6.00
N TYR A 233 -0.84 7.94 -6.92
CA TYR A 233 -1.93 8.84 -7.30
C TYR A 233 -3.30 8.41 -6.76
N TYR A 234 -4.25 9.36 -6.75
CA TYR A 234 -5.65 9.13 -6.32
C TYR A 234 -6.54 8.60 -7.44
N PHE A 235 -6.03 7.74 -8.28
CA PHE A 235 -6.85 7.17 -9.34
C PHE A 235 -7.98 6.31 -8.78
N LYS A 236 -9.19 6.63 -9.20
CA LYS A 236 -10.38 5.82 -8.93
C LYS A 236 -10.44 4.61 -9.88
N SER A 237 -10.01 4.83 -11.12
CA SER A 237 -9.98 3.83 -12.17
C SER A 237 -8.63 3.82 -12.87
N ILE A 238 -8.06 2.63 -13.00
CA ILE A 238 -6.81 2.38 -13.73
C ILE A 238 -7.10 1.35 -14.82
N ASP A 239 -6.93 1.73 -16.08
CA ASP A 239 -7.06 0.85 -17.25
C ASP A 239 -5.68 0.55 -17.84
N LEU A 240 -5.19 -0.69 -17.64
CA LEU A 240 -3.95 -1.19 -18.21
C LEU A 240 -4.17 -2.17 -19.38
N SER A 241 -5.38 -2.24 -19.92
CA SER A 241 -5.70 -3.21 -20.98
C SER A 241 -4.87 -3.02 -22.27
N GLY A 242 -4.33 -1.81 -22.49
CA GLY A 242 -3.39 -1.50 -23.56
C GLY A 242 -1.91 -1.60 -23.16
N ALA A 243 -1.62 -2.02 -21.94
CA ALA A 243 -0.26 -2.13 -21.44
C ALA A 243 0.22 -3.59 -21.38
N LYS A 244 1.52 -3.77 -21.54
CA LYS A 244 2.20 -5.06 -21.36
C LYS A 244 3.24 -4.94 -20.25
N VAL A 245 3.19 -5.85 -19.28
CA VAL A 245 4.16 -5.86 -18.17
C VAL A 245 5.45 -6.54 -18.61
N VAL A 246 6.57 -5.84 -18.42
CA VAL A 246 7.92 -6.38 -18.64
C VAL A 246 8.63 -6.56 -17.30
N ALA A 247 9.64 -7.42 -17.27
CA ALA A 247 10.41 -7.68 -16.06
C ALA A 247 11.25 -6.47 -15.65
N TYR A 248 11.35 -6.25 -14.33
CA TYR A 248 12.24 -5.27 -13.73
C TYR A 248 12.66 -5.73 -12.33
N GLU A 249 13.96 -5.83 -12.05
CA GLU A 249 14.52 -6.35 -10.80
C GLU A 249 13.93 -7.72 -10.43
N ASP A 250 13.27 -7.79 -9.26
CA ASP A 250 12.63 -9.02 -8.75
C ASP A 250 11.20 -9.23 -9.26
N SER A 251 10.67 -8.29 -10.07
CA SER A 251 9.35 -8.39 -10.67
C SER A 251 9.42 -9.05 -12.06
N ARG A 252 8.68 -10.15 -12.22
CA ARG A 252 8.63 -10.91 -13.46
C ARG A 252 7.78 -10.21 -14.53
N ALA A 253 8.04 -10.53 -15.79
CA ALA A 253 7.14 -10.14 -16.88
C ALA A 253 5.76 -10.77 -16.69
N ASP A 254 4.74 -10.16 -17.30
CA ASP A 254 3.35 -10.60 -17.25
C ASP A 254 2.79 -10.78 -15.83
N MET A 255 3.35 -10.04 -14.85
CA MET A 255 2.97 -10.08 -13.44
C MET A 255 2.56 -8.70 -12.93
N VAL A 256 1.42 -8.59 -12.25
CA VAL A 256 1.16 -7.43 -11.38
C VAL A 256 2.05 -7.57 -10.15
N PRO A 257 2.93 -6.59 -9.86
CA PRO A 257 3.93 -6.73 -8.80
C PRO A 257 3.33 -6.99 -7.42
N LYS A 258 4.13 -7.59 -6.53
CA LYS A 258 3.79 -7.72 -5.11
C LYS A 258 3.57 -6.33 -4.50
N TYR A 259 2.52 -6.18 -3.70
CA TYR A 259 2.17 -4.94 -2.99
C TYR A 259 1.85 -3.74 -3.91
N ALA A 260 1.61 -3.96 -5.22
CA ALA A 260 1.46 -2.90 -6.19
C ALA A 260 0.46 -1.80 -5.76
N PHE A 261 -0.71 -2.18 -5.25
CA PHE A 261 -1.74 -1.25 -4.80
C PHE A 261 -2.17 -1.50 -3.36
N GLU A 262 -1.33 -2.16 -2.54
CA GLU A 262 -1.69 -2.45 -1.15
C GLU A 262 -2.04 -1.17 -0.38
N GLY A 263 -3.22 -1.17 0.27
CA GLY A 263 -3.71 -0.05 1.06
C GLY A 263 -4.19 1.15 0.24
N ASN A 264 -4.25 1.06 -1.10
CA ASN A 264 -4.76 2.16 -1.91
C ASN A 264 -6.28 2.35 -1.70
N ALA A 265 -6.63 3.33 -0.87
CA ALA A 265 -8.00 3.60 -0.45
C ALA A 265 -8.87 4.31 -1.52
N TYR A 266 -8.35 4.56 -2.71
CA TYR A 266 -9.03 5.29 -3.78
C TYR A 266 -9.38 4.42 -4.97
N LEU A 267 -8.62 3.34 -5.21
CA LEU A 267 -8.79 2.45 -6.35
C LEU A 267 -10.11 1.65 -6.23
N GLU A 268 -11.07 1.97 -7.10
CA GLU A 268 -12.37 1.31 -7.17
C GLU A 268 -12.50 0.37 -8.40
N TYR A 269 -11.78 0.67 -9.48
CA TYR A 269 -11.84 -0.08 -10.74
C TYR A 269 -10.44 -0.30 -11.29
N PHE A 270 -10.17 -1.51 -11.74
CA PHE A 270 -8.89 -1.87 -12.33
C PHE A 270 -9.08 -2.82 -13.51
N LYS A 271 -8.52 -2.45 -14.68
CA LYS A 271 -8.45 -3.35 -15.82
C LYS A 271 -7.05 -3.90 -15.98
N MET A 272 -6.97 -5.21 -16.06
CA MET A 272 -5.72 -5.95 -16.11
C MET A 272 -4.88 -5.60 -17.34
N PRO A 273 -3.54 -5.64 -17.23
CA PRO A 273 -2.64 -5.56 -18.36
C PRO A 273 -2.85 -6.73 -19.34
N ALA A 274 -2.55 -6.48 -20.62
CA ALA A 274 -2.64 -7.50 -21.64
C ALA A 274 -1.68 -8.67 -21.36
N GLY A 275 -2.22 -9.90 -21.38
CA GLY A 275 -1.44 -11.12 -21.21
C GLY A 275 -0.92 -11.37 -19.80
N VAL A 276 -1.42 -10.66 -18.78
CA VAL A 276 -1.02 -10.89 -17.40
C VAL A 276 -1.31 -12.32 -16.96
N LYS A 277 -0.33 -12.95 -16.30
CA LYS A 277 -0.37 -14.35 -15.84
C LYS A 277 -0.38 -14.48 -14.34
N GLU A 278 0.19 -13.53 -13.63
CA GLU A 278 0.35 -13.60 -12.19
C GLU A 278 -0.10 -12.30 -11.52
N LEU A 279 -0.78 -12.46 -10.39
CA LEU A 279 -1.03 -11.37 -9.44
C LEU A 279 -0.17 -11.60 -8.21
N GLY A 280 0.71 -10.65 -7.91
CA GLY A 280 1.63 -10.74 -6.77
C GLY A 280 0.94 -10.74 -5.41
N SER A 281 1.66 -11.19 -4.40
CA SER A 281 1.17 -11.17 -3.01
C SER A 281 0.80 -9.75 -2.60
N ASN A 282 -0.34 -9.59 -1.94
CA ASN A 282 -0.93 -8.32 -1.49
C ASN A 282 -1.13 -7.27 -2.60
N ALA A 283 -1.11 -7.65 -3.88
CA ALA A 283 -1.14 -6.68 -4.98
C ALA A 283 -2.31 -5.68 -4.91
N PHE A 284 -3.46 -6.12 -4.41
CA PHE A 284 -4.66 -5.29 -4.24
C PHE A 284 -5.21 -5.32 -2.81
N SER A 285 -4.44 -5.82 -1.84
CA SER A 285 -4.88 -5.91 -0.45
C SER A 285 -5.32 -4.55 0.09
N ALA A 286 -6.44 -4.51 0.81
CA ALA A 286 -7.03 -3.32 1.43
C ALA A 286 -7.37 -2.17 0.45
N THR A 287 -7.65 -2.48 -0.82
CA THR A 287 -8.19 -1.51 -1.78
C THR A 287 -9.70 -1.36 -1.66
N LYS A 288 -10.26 -0.37 -2.38
CA LYS A 288 -11.72 -0.17 -2.51
C LYS A 288 -12.30 -0.73 -3.80
N LEU A 289 -11.61 -1.67 -4.42
CA LEU A 289 -12.14 -2.35 -5.61
C LEU A 289 -13.56 -2.84 -5.38
N LYS A 290 -14.43 -2.56 -6.35
CA LYS A 290 -15.84 -2.98 -6.35
C LYS A 290 -16.02 -4.26 -7.16
N GLU A 291 -15.31 -4.35 -8.25
CA GLU A 291 -15.31 -5.48 -9.16
C GLU A 291 -13.90 -5.71 -9.70
N ILE A 292 -13.64 -6.92 -10.17
CA ILE A 292 -12.41 -7.27 -10.85
C ILE A 292 -12.66 -8.28 -11.96
N ASP A 293 -12.16 -7.99 -13.15
CA ASP A 293 -12.20 -8.88 -14.30
C ASP A 293 -10.83 -9.56 -14.48
N LEU A 294 -10.81 -10.86 -14.25
CA LEU A 294 -9.61 -11.70 -14.27
C LEU A 294 -9.54 -12.41 -15.63
N PRO A 295 -8.57 -12.07 -16.49
CA PRO A 295 -8.48 -12.63 -17.84
C PRO A 295 -8.15 -14.12 -17.83
N GLU A 296 -8.41 -14.78 -18.96
CA GLU A 296 -8.13 -16.22 -19.11
C GLU A 296 -6.64 -16.59 -19.04
N THR A 297 -5.76 -15.58 -19.12
CA THR A 297 -4.31 -15.75 -19.02
C THR A 297 -3.81 -15.89 -17.59
N ILE A 298 -4.62 -15.63 -16.58
CA ILE A 298 -4.22 -15.72 -15.17
C ILE A 298 -3.96 -17.17 -14.77
N GLU A 299 -2.75 -17.46 -14.35
CA GLU A 299 -2.27 -18.78 -13.93
C GLU A 299 -2.04 -18.83 -12.41
N GLU A 300 -1.58 -17.74 -11.80
CA GLU A 300 -1.13 -17.72 -10.41
C GLU A 300 -1.66 -16.51 -9.62
N PHE A 301 -1.98 -16.75 -8.35
CA PHE A 301 -2.34 -15.74 -7.37
C PHE A 301 -1.41 -15.81 -6.17
N GLY A 302 -0.81 -14.69 -5.80
CA GLY A 302 -0.04 -14.56 -4.58
C GLY A 302 -0.89 -14.62 -3.32
N LEU A 303 -0.23 -14.63 -2.17
CA LEU A 303 -0.88 -14.57 -0.85
C LEU A 303 -1.63 -13.24 -0.70
N ASN A 304 -2.84 -13.27 -0.14
CA ASN A 304 -3.60 -12.08 0.24
C ASN A 304 -3.88 -11.10 -0.91
N THR A 305 -3.86 -11.54 -2.17
CA THR A 305 -3.97 -10.64 -3.34
C THR A 305 -5.14 -9.65 -3.21
N PHE A 306 -6.32 -10.10 -2.77
CA PHE A 306 -7.51 -9.26 -2.54
C PHE A 306 -7.96 -9.27 -1.07
N ASN A 307 -7.02 -9.48 -0.14
CA ASN A 307 -7.36 -9.47 1.28
C ASN A 307 -7.83 -8.07 1.71
N TYR A 308 -8.78 -7.98 2.61
CA TYR A 308 -9.40 -6.72 3.08
C TYR A 308 -10.02 -5.82 1.98
N CYS A 309 -10.28 -6.34 0.77
CA CYS A 309 -11.07 -5.61 -0.23
C CYS A 309 -12.56 -5.63 0.16
N LEU A 310 -12.93 -4.77 1.11
CA LEU A 310 -14.25 -4.77 1.75
C LEU A 310 -15.38 -4.19 0.86
N LYS A 311 -15.09 -3.85 -0.38
CA LYS A 311 -16.06 -3.36 -1.37
C LYS A 311 -16.17 -4.27 -2.59
N LEU A 312 -15.34 -5.32 -2.68
CA LEU A 312 -15.27 -6.22 -3.83
C LEU A 312 -16.46 -7.20 -3.79
N THR A 313 -17.50 -6.90 -4.57
CA THR A 313 -18.73 -7.68 -4.67
C THR A 313 -18.73 -8.62 -5.87
N ASP A 314 -18.05 -8.28 -6.96
CA ASP A 314 -18.14 -9.01 -8.20
C ASP A 314 -16.75 -9.39 -8.72
N VAL A 315 -16.53 -10.67 -8.98
CA VAL A 315 -15.30 -11.22 -9.51
C VAL A 315 -15.62 -11.99 -10.78
N TYR A 316 -15.17 -11.47 -11.92
CA TYR A 316 -15.36 -12.09 -13.23
C TYR A 316 -14.13 -12.93 -13.57
N MET A 317 -14.29 -14.25 -13.59
CA MET A 317 -13.21 -15.18 -13.87
C MET A 317 -13.33 -15.69 -15.31
N ARG A 318 -12.48 -15.18 -16.20
CA ARG A 318 -12.48 -15.53 -17.63
C ARG A 318 -11.79 -16.85 -17.92
N HIS A 319 -11.13 -17.46 -16.96
CA HIS A 319 -10.50 -18.75 -17.14
C HIS A 319 -11.57 -19.85 -17.14
N LYS A 320 -11.57 -20.71 -18.18
CA LYS A 320 -12.56 -21.78 -18.35
C LYS A 320 -12.39 -22.96 -17.40
N ALA A 321 -11.25 -23.04 -16.73
CA ALA A 321 -10.98 -23.98 -15.65
C ALA A 321 -10.38 -23.19 -14.48
N ALA A 322 -10.44 -23.71 -13.27
CA ALA A 322 -9.82 -23.03 -12.14
C ALA A 322 -8.30 -22.92 -12.35
N PRO A 323 -7.70 -21.76 -12.08
CA PRO A 323 -6.25 -21.60 -12.15
C PRO A 323 -5.54 -22.63 -11.30
N GLY A 324 -4.41 -23.14 -11.78
CA GLY A 324 -3.74 -24.31 -11.21
C GLY A 324 -3.19 -24.11 -9.79
N TRP A 325 -2.89 -22.88 -9.39
CA TRP A 325 -2.39 -22.60 -8.05
C TRP A 325 -3.08 -21.38 -7.44
N ILE A 326 -3.74 -21.61 -6.33
CA ILE A 326 -4.41 -20.56 -5.56
C ILE A 326 -3.93 -20.66 -4.14
N SER A 327 -3.31 -19.59 -3.67
CA SER A 327 -3.03 -19.45 -2.25
C SER A 327 -4.33 -19.43 -1.45
N TRP A 328 -4.33 -20.09 -0.31
CA TRP A 328 -5.53 -20.23 0.54
C TRP A 328 -6.06 -18.93 1.16
N CYS A 329 -5.37 -17.81 0.98
CA CYS A 329 -5.73 -16.47 1.51
C CYS A 329 -5.91 -15.41 0.43
N VAL A 330 -6.27 -15.75 -0.82
CA VAL A 330 -6.42 -14.76 -1.91
C VAL A 330 -7.47 -13.71 -1.57
N PHE A 331 -8.60 -14.10 -1.02
CA PHE A 331 -9.63 -13.18 -0.55
C PHE A 331 -9.72 -13.19 0.98
N ALA A 332 -10.10 -12.07 1.56
CA ALA A 332 -10.46 -12.01 2.97
C ALA A 332 -11.58 -13.03 3.29
N SER A 333 -11.55 -13.54 4.50
CA SER A 333 -12.68 -14.32 5.05
C SER A 333 -13.98 -13.57 4.82
N LYS A 334 -15.08 -14.31 4.59
CA LYS A 334 -16.41 -13.72 4.48
C LYS A 334 -16.67 -12.77 5.65
N SER A 335 -16.82 -11.49 5.34
CA SER A 335 -17.42 -10.55 6.27
C SER A 335 -18.91 -10.80 6.23
N THR A 336 -19.57 -10.81 7.38
CA THR A 336 -21.03 -11.00 7.48
C THR A 336 -21.85 -9.92 6.75
N SER A 337 -21.18 -8.86 6.28
CA SER A 337 -21.79 -7.72 5.60
C SER A 337 -21.46 -7.60 4.11
N LEU A 338 -20.58 -8.44 3.57
CA LEU A 338 -20.18 -8.38 2.16
C LEU A 338 -20.71 -9.60 1.41
N TYR A 339 -21.63 -9.37 0.47
CA TYR A 339 -22.12 -10.39 -0.45
C TYR A 339 -21.28 -10.39 -1.72
N ARG A 340 -20.56 -11.49 -2.00
CA ARG A 340 -19.62 -11.59 -3.13
C ARG A 340 -20.09 -12.64 -4.13
N THR A 341 -20.11 -12.26 -5.40
CA THR A 341 -20.49 -13.11 -6.54
C THR A 341 -19.27 -13.46 -7.39
N LEU A 342 -19.13 -14.72 -7.75
CA LEU A 342 -18.20 -15.21 -8.76
C LEU A 342 -18.96 -15.43 -10.07
N HIS A 343 -18.50 -14.76 -11.13
CA HIS A 343 -19.06 -14.86 -12.47
C HIS A 343 -18.18 -15.77 -13.33
N LEU A 344 -18.76 -16.76 -13.97
CA LEU A 344 -18.11 -17.77 -14.78
C LEU A 344 -18.77 -17.88 -16.14
N TYR A 345 -18.07 -18.50 -17.08
CA TYR A 345 -18.68 -18.96 -18.34
C TYR A 345 -19.66 -20.11 -18.09
N GLU A 346 -20.68 -20.23 -18.96
CA GLU A 346 -21.63 -21.34 -18.96
C GLU A 346 -20.90 -22.69 -19.00
N GLY A 347 -21.33 -23.64 -18.16
CA GLY A 347 -20.73 -24.97 -18.00
C GLY A 347 -19.41 -25.02 -17.22
N CYS A 348 -18.89 -23.89 -16.71
CA CYS A 348 -17.62 -23.86 -15.99
C CYS A 348 -17.77 -24.13 -14.49
N LYS A 349 -18.93 -23.86 -13.88
CA LYS A 349 -19.18 -24.06 -12.44
C LYS A 349 -18.86 -25.48 -11.99
N ALA A 350 -19.24 -26.49 -12.77
CA ALA A 350 -18.95 -27.88 -12.45
C ALA A 350 -17.43 -28.16 -12.43
N ARG A 351 -16.65 -27.56 -13.34
CA ARG A 351 -15.18 -27.68 -13.38
C ARG A 351 -14.53 -27.01 -12.19
N TYR A 352 -15.01 -25.87 -11.76
CA TYR A 352 -14.55 -25.18 -10.56
C TYR A 352 -14.84 -26.00 -9.29
N ASN A 353 -15.96 -26.71 -9.24
CA ASN A 353 -16.31 -27.59 -8.13
C ASN A 353 -15.55 -28.92 -8.12
N ALA A 354 -15.07 -29.40 -9.29
CA ALA A 354 -14.41 -30.69 -9.41
C ALA A 354 -12.96 -30.71 -8.89
N TYR A 355 -12.32 -29.54 -8.74
CA TYR A 355 -10.94 -29.42 -8.29
C TYR A 355 -10.85 -29.27 -6.75
N PRO A 356 -10.04 -30.09 -6.06
CA PRO A 356 -9.91 -30.02 -4.60
C PRO A 356 -9.49 -28.65 -4.07
N TYR A 357 -8.67 -27.91 -4.83
CA TYR A 357 -8.18 -26.60 -4.46
C TYR A 357 -9.22 -25.49 -4.69
N THR A 358 -10.10 -25.65 -5.66
CA THR A 358 -11.16 -24.68 -5.98
C THR A 358 -12.33 -24.72 -5.01
N LYS A 359 -12.55 -25.82 -4.31
CA LYS A 359 -13.52 -25.85 -3.20
C LYS A 359 -13.18 -24.82 -2.14
N ASN A 360 -11.89 -24.51 -1.96
CA ASN A 360 -11.46 -23.44 -1.06
C ASN A 360 -11.72 -22.04 -1.62
N TRP A 361 -11.73 -21.90 -2.93
CA TRP A 361 -11.98 -20.62 -3.62
C TRP A 361 -13.45 -20.25 -3.59
N ILE A 362 -14.33 -21.19 -3.99
CA ILE A 362 -15.78 -21.00 -4.02
C ILE A 362 -16.32 -20.62 -2.65
N LYS A 363 -15.75 -21.09 -1.56
CA LYS A 363 -16.18 -20.74 -0.20
C LYS A 363 -16.06 -19.24 0.13
N TYR A 364 -15.27 -18.47 -0.63
CA TYR A 364 -15.17 -17.03 -0.46
C TYR A 364 -16.27 -16.24 -1.18
N PHE A 365 -17.13 -16.95 -1.92
CA PHE A 365 -18.23 -16.37 -2.67
C PHE A 365 -19.57 -16.85 -2.09
N ASP A 366 -20.51 -15.92 -1.98
CA ASP A 366 -21.86 -16.22 -1.53
C ASP A 366 -22.70 -16.73 -2.67
N ASN A 367 -22.38 -16.31 -3.90
CA ASN A 367 -23.05 -16.71 -5.11
C ASN A 367 -22.04 -17.07 -6.20
N VAL A 368 -22.39 -18.04 -7.05
CA VAL A 368 -21.60 -18.44 -8.23
C VAL A 368 -22.56 -18.56 -9.41
N VAL A 369 -22.42 -17.68 -10.36
CA VAL A 369 -23.29 -17.57 -11.54
C VAL A 369 -22.51 -17.86 -12.82
N GLU A 370 -23.20 -18.41 -13.82
CA GLU A 370 -22.65 -18.69 -15.14
C GLU A 370 -23.30 -17.73 -16.14
N ASP A 371 -22.85 -16.49 -16.13
CA ASP A 371 -23.42 -15.38 -16.88
C ASP A 371 -22.40 -14.67 -17.79
N LEU A 372 -21.16 -15.18 -17.87
CA LEU A 372 -20.16 -14.66 -18.80
C LEU A 372 -20.47 -15.13 -20.20
N GLU A 373 -20.55 -14.18 -21.13
CA GLU A 373 -20.70 -14.47 -22.54
C GLU A 373 -19.33 -14.75 -23.18
N THR A 374 -19.26 -15.74 -24.08
CA THR A 374 -18.03 -16.16 -24.79
C THR A 374 -17.61 -15.16 -25.90
N THR A 375 -18.38 -14.13 -26.13
CA THR A 375 -18.11 -13.11 -27.15
C THR A 375 -17.79 -11.77 -26.50
N GLY A 376 -16.59 -11.27 -26.71
CA GLY A 376 -15.98 -10.14 -26.06
C GLY A 376 -16.60 -8.76 -26.31
N ILE A 377 -17.86 -8.59 -25.93
CA ILE A 377 -18.47 -7.26 -25.80
C ILE A 377 -18.86 -7.11 -24.34
N HIS A 378 -18.03 -6.41 -23.57
CA HIS A 378 -18.38 -6.02 -22.22
C HIS A 378 -19.60 -5.11 -22.27
N SER A 379 -20.70 -5.54 -21.68
CA SER A 379 -21.78 -4.62 -21.35
C SER A 379 -21.30 -3.68 -20.26
N VAL A 380 -21.04 -2.43 -20.60
CA VAL A 380 -21.00 -1.37 -19.59
C VAL A 380 -22.34 -1.42 -18.88
N THR A 381 -22.34 -1.74 -17.60
CA THR A 381 -23.53 -1.69 -16.75
C THR A 381 -23.88 -0.22 -16.57
N LEU A 382 -24.64 0.31 -17.51
CA LEU A 382 -25.31 1.59 -17.33
C LEU A 382 -26.33 1.43 -16.22
N ASP A 383 -26.30 2.34 -15.25
CA ASP A 383 -27.24 2.47 -14.16
C ASP A 383 -28.66 2.04 -14.55
N LYS A 384 -29.19 1.05 -13.86
CA LYS A 384 -30.59 0.63 -13.95
C LYS A 384 -31.52 1.67 -13.29
N LYS A 385 -31.48 2.90 -13.78
CA LYS A 385 -32.50 3.91 -13.43
C LYS A 385 -32.84 4.72 -14.67
N THR A 386 -33.68 4.18 -15.49
CA THR A 386 -34.78 4.88 -16.20
C THR A 386 -35.35 3.93 -17.28
N GLY A 387 -36.62 3.77 -17.29
CA GLY A 387 -37.40 2.81 -18.07
C GLY A 387 -37.53 3.08 -19.58
N ASN A 388 -36.44 3.45 -20.28
CA ASN A 388 -36.38 3.42 -21.72
C ASN A 388 -34.99 2.92 -22.14
N ALA A 389 -34.95 1.67 -22.56
CA ALA A 389 -33.72 1.04 -23.05
C ALA A 389 -33.18 1.78 -24.28
N ALA A 390 -32.03 2.40 -24.12
CA ALA A 390 -31.34 3.07 -25.23
C ALA A 390 -30.89 2.03 -26.27
N ILE A 391 -30.99 2.43 -27.54
CA ILE A 391 -30.59 1.62 -28.70
C ILE A 391 -29.32 2.24 -29.26
N TYR A 392 -28.35 1.37 -29.60
CA TYR A 392 -27.06 1.77 -30.12
C TYR A 392 -26.80 1.10 -31.49
N ASP A 393 -26.07 1.76 -32.37
CA ASP A 393 -25.49 1.11 -33.54
C ASP A 393 -24.29 0.19 -33.18
N LEU A 394 -23.76 -0.51 -34.18
CA LEU A 394 -22.63 -1.43 -33.98
C LEU A 394 -21.31 -0.72 -33.62
N ASN A 395 -21.26 0.60 -33.74
CA ASN A 395 -20.12 1.44 -33.36
C ASN A 395 -20.30 2.07 -31.98
N GLY A 396 -21.34 1.67 -31.22
CA GLY A 396 -21.62 2.19 -29.87
C GLY A 396 -22.29 3.59 -29.88
N ARG A 397 -22.74 4.11 -31.00
CA ARG A 397 -23.40 5.41 -31.08
C ARG A 397 -24.87 5.26 -30.73
N ARG A 398 -25.36 6.02 -29.76
CA ARG A 398 -26.78 6.00 -29.36
C ARG A 398 -27.67 6.48 -30.48
N ILE A 399 -28.72 5.70 -30.79
CA ILE A 399 -29.71 6.04 -31.79
C ILE A 399 -30.87 6.81 -31.14
N THR A 400 -31.06 8.06 -31.54
CA THR A 400 -32.11 8.96 -31.06
C THR A 400 -33.22 9.15 -32.08
N GLU A 401 -33.02 8.67 -33.32
CA GLU A 401 -33.95 8.77 -34.43
C GLU A 401 -34.59 7.42 -34.75
N ALA A 402 -35.58 7.41 -35.66
CA ALA A 402 -36.18 6.18 -36.13
C ALA A 402 -35.15 5.20 -36.72
N MET A 403 -35.16 3.93 -36.24
CA MET A 403 -34.23 2.91 -36.71
C MET A 403 -34.40 2.67 -38.21
N LYS A 404 -33.34 2.84 -38.95
CA LYS A 404 -33.26 2.39 -40.36
C LYS A 404 -33.04 0.87 -40.36
N LYS A 405 -33.33 0.22 -41.49
CA LYS A 405 -33.04 -1.21 -41.66
C LYS A 405 -31.58 -1.50 -41.33
N GLY A 406 -31.35 -2.37 -40.35
CA GLY A 406 -29.98 -2.65 -39.87
C GLY A 406 -29.95 -3.47 -38.59
N VAL A 407 -28.76 -3.68 -38.09
CA VAL A 407 -28.48 -4.39 -36.81
C VAL A 407 -28.11 -3.34 -35.77
N TYR A 408 -28.70 -3.45 -34.59
CA TYR A 408 -28.54 -2.54 -33.46
C TYR A 408 -28.34 -3.33 -32.15
N ILE A 409 -27.94 -2.64 -31.11
CA ILE A 409 -27.81 -3.17 -29.78
C ILE A 409 -28.85 -2.52 -28.88
N LYS A 410 -29.65 -3.32 -28.18
CA LYS A 410 -30.61 -2.90 -27.15
C LYS A 410 -30.49 -3.82 -25.96
N ASN A 411 -30.27 -3.27 -24.75
CA ASN A 411 -30.05 -4.05 -23.52
C ASN A 411 -28.93 -5.11 -23.68
N GLY A 412 -27.85 -4.77 -24.38
CA GLY A 412 -26.75 -5.70 -24.62
C GLY A 412 -27.04 -6.80 -25.65
N LYS A 413 -28.23 -6.85 -26.26
CA LYS A 413 -28.60 -7.86 -27.26
C LYS A 413 -28.65 -7.27 -28.65
N LYS A 414 -28.20 -8.02 -29.66
CA LYS A 414 -28.37 -7.67 -31.06
C LYS A 414 -29.86 -7.74 -31.44
N ILE A 415 -30.37 -6.67 -32.00
CA ILE A 415 -31.72 -6.61 -32.59
C ILE A 415 -31.60 -6.21 -34.07
N SER A 416 -32.46 -6.70 -34.91
CA SER A 416 -32.54 -6.28 -36.29
C SER A 416 -33.79 -5.46 -36.50
N ALA A 417 -33.64 -4.26 -37.11
CA ALA A 417 -34.74 -3.52 -37.67
C ALA A 417 -34.95 -3.94 -39.14
N LYS A 418 -36.18 -4.33 -39.48
CA LYS A 418 -36.55 -4.77 -40.82
C LYS A 418 -36.94 -3.57 -41.70
#